data_5fa4eb7f517ea253f6ac3991d319c6de
#
_entry.id   5fa4eb7f517ea253f6ac3991d319c6de
#
_cell.length_a   1.000
_cell.length_b   1.000
_cell.length_c   1.000
_cell.angle_alpha   90.00
_cell.angle_beta   90.00
_cell.angle_gamma   90.00
#
_symmetry.space_group_name_H-M   'P 1'
#
loop_
_entity.id
_entity.type
_entity.pdbx_description
1 polymer ?
#
loop_
_entity_poly.entity_id
_entity_poly.type
_entity_poly.pdbx_seq_one_letter_code
_entity_poly.pdbx_strand_id
1 'polypeptide(L)'
;FAGEDEFINKEYEETSVRKITDNSYNTAYYNVADYFQTVSSGKLRMNSVYLFDGGNSLTLSHSRGYYAKYSEDNQEGYPDTSEKYGRMYELKVDWSNAVMAAIAAGNPISGYDGTTQYSYEDLDKNGDGIIDAITIIYKNTTQTNISVQWGDPLWDYQDYTGLVTINTGTRTLNSGEYAQLTNGYEKAPGDSNGYLYKDANGNAIVSLGKVVHETAHIFGLGDLYNPKSQSPVYFMSVMGKPLSPVPQLISVKEQEALGWLGDENIPTLRADGEYTLTALGSGDSSAIVGYKMDIPEKNKTLYLEYRDFTGNGNPYDSQTKKLYKADGSQVDEEIEEFMEIINRIAQDH
;
A
#
# COMPACT_ATOMS: atom_id res chain seq x y z
N PHE A 1 16.12 -11.98 -7.87
CA PHE A 1 16.21 -13.41 -7.57
C PHE A 1 17.48 -14.01 -8.18
N ALA A 2 18.03 -15.07 -7.59
CA ALA A 2 19.22 -15.72 -8.10
C ALA A 2 19.00 -16.25 -9.51
N GLY A 3 19.99 -16.04 -10.38
CA GLY A 3 19.98 -16.52 -11.77
C GLY A 3 19.04 -15.76 -12.72
N GLU A 4 18.33 -14.77 -12.25
CA GLU A 4 17.56 -13.85 -13.09
C GLU A 4 18.39 -12.62 -13.47
N ASP A 5 18.11 -12.07 -14.66
CA ASP A 5 18.64 -10.77 -15.03
C ASP A 5 18.15 -9.70 -14.04
N GLU A 6 18.89 -8.60 -13.97
CA GLU A 6 18.45 -7.39 -13.27
C GLU A 6 17.03 -7.02 -13.68
N PHE A 7 16.36 -6.21 -12.86
CA PHE A 7 15.10 -5.60 -13.26
C PHE A 7 15.13 -5.21 -14.75
N ILE A 8 14.06 -5.48 -15.47
CA ILE A 8 13.93 -5.50 -16.94
C ILE A 8 14.61 -4.32 -17.62
N ASN A 9 14.67 -3.20 -16.95
CA ASN A 9 15.44 -2.03 -17.34
C ASN A 9 15.80 -1.27 -16.05
N LYS A 10 17.05 -1.30 -15.65
CA LYS A 10 17.53 -0.67 -14.42
C LYS A 10 17.11 0.80 -14.31
N GLU A 11 17.28 1.57 -15.37
CA GLU A 11 16.90 2.98 -15.42
C GLU A 11 15.38 3.15 -15.27
N TYR A 12 14.60 2.29 -15.91
CA TYR A 12 13.15 2.28 -15.82
C TYR A 12 12.67 1.92 -14.42
N GLU A 13 13.19 0.88 -13.82
CA GLU A 13 12.76 0.37 -12.52
C GLU A 13 13.08 1.33 -11.39
N GLU A 14 14.30 1.80 -11.35
CA GLU A 14 14.74 2.80 -10.40
C GLU A 14 13.86 4.05 -10.50
N THR A 15 13.60 4.51 -11.70
CA THR A 15 12.74 5.66 -11.97
C THR A 15 11.28 5.39 -11.59
N SER A 16 10.74 4.21 -11.89
CA SER A 16 9.35 3.86 -11.61
C SER A 16 9.09 3.69 -10.12
N VAL A 17 9.97 3.01 -9.40
CA VAL A 17 9.87 2.85 -7.95
C VAL A 17 9.93 4.21 -7.27
N ARG A 18 10.88 5.06 -7.65
CA ARG A 18 10.99 6.42 -7.10
C ARG A 18 9.76 7.28 -7.39
N LYS A 19 9.22 7.19 -8.60
CA LYS A 19 7.98 7.91 -8.96
C LYS A 19 6.80 7.53 -8.08
N ILE A 20 6.70 6.26 -7.72
CA ILE A 20 5.58 5.76 -6.93
C ILE A 20 5.73 6.09 -5.45
N THR A 21 6.96 6.11 -4.96
CA THR A 21 7.21 6.27 -3.52
C THR A 21 7.43 7.72 -3.10
N ASP A 22 7.85 8.62 -3.99
CA ASP A 22 8.30 9.95 -3.60
C ASP A 22 7.62 11.09 -4.40
N ASN A 23 7.07 12.08 -3.67
CA ASN A 23 6.36 13.22 -4.25
C ASN A 23 7.25 14.26 -4.92
N SER A 24 8.56 14.21 -4.71
CA SER A 24 9.51 15.07 -5.39
C SER A 24 9.68 14.74 -6.87
N TYR A 25 9.20 13.59 -7.28
CA TYR A 25 9.17 13.18 -8.66
C TYR A 25 7.93 13.75 -9.36
N ASN A 26 8.06 14.94 -9.93
CA ASN A 26 6.96 15.62 -10.64
C ASN A 26 6.56 14.86 -11.91
N THR A 27 5.57 14.02 -11.81
CA THR A 27 5.03 13.22 -12.91
C THR A 27 3.51 13.27 -12.95
N ALA A 28 2.95 12.81 -14.04
CA ALA A 28 1.50 12.62 -14.17
C ALA A 28 0.96 11.48 -13.28
N TYR A 29 1.80 10.85 -12.48
CA TYR A 29 1.43 9.78 -11.57
C TYR A 29 1.45 10.29 -10.14
N TYR A 30 0.43 9.91 -9.39
CA TYR A 30 0.37 10.09 -7.95
C TYR A 30 1.33 9.09 -7.30
N ASN A 31 1.84 9.41 -6.12
CA ASN A 31 2.79 8.57 -5.41
C ASN A 31 2.39 8.37 -3.94
N VAL A 32 3.07 7.47 -3.27
CA VAL A 32 2.76 7.08 -1.88
C VAL A 32 2.93 8.27 -0.92
N ALA A 33 4.00 9.03 -1.06
CA ALA A 33 4.25 10.18 -0.19
C ALA A 33 3.19 11.27 -0.35
N ASP A 34 2.77 11.56 -1.59
CA ASP A 34 1.69 12.51 -1.88
C ASP A 34 0.35 12.01 -1.32
N TYR A 35 0.05 10.72 -1.48
CA TYR A 35 -1.14 10.12 -0.92
C TYR A 35 -1.22 10.34 0.60
N PHE A 36 -0.19 9.90 1.33
CA PHE A 36 -0.19 10.02 2.78
C PHE A 36 -0.12 11.47 3.27
N GLN A 37 0.54 12.36 2.55
CA GLN A 37 0.50 13.79 2.85
C GLN A 37 -0.93 14.34 2.70
N THR A 38 -1.64 13.93 1.65
CA THR A 38 -3.01 14.35 1.38
C THR A 38 -3.98 13.82 2.44
N VAL A 39 -4.01 12.50 2.68
CA VAL A 39 -4.97 11.90 3.63
C VAL A 39 -4.70 12.30 5.08
N SER A 40 -3.48 12.64 5.43
CA SER A 40 -3.12 13.13 6.76
C SER A 40 -3.28 14.65 6.94
N SER A 41 -3.76 15.36 5.92
CA SER A 41 -3.78 16.82 5.89
C SER A 41 -2.40 17.45 6.19
N GLY A 42 -1.34 16.82 5.66
CA GLY A 42 0.05 17.23 5.80
C GLY A 42 0.73 16.85 7.11
N LYS A 43 0.07 16.12 8.01
CA LYS A 43 0.65 15.66 9.28
C LYS A 43 1.71 14.59 9.09
N LEU A 44 1.53 13.70 8.12
CA LEU A 44 2.52 12.70 7.73
C LEU A 44 3.26 13.15 6.46
N ARG A 45 4.58 13.20 6.56
CA ARG A 45 5.47 13.45 5.44
C ARG A 45 6.44 12.29 5.33
N MET A 46 6.34 11.54 4.25
CA MET A 46 7.23 10.44 3.97
C MET A 46 8.43 10.93 3.15
N ASN A 47 9.60 10.41 3.48
CA ASN A 47 10.82 10.61 2.70
C ASN A 47 11.44 9.24 2.46
N SER A 48 11.30 8.74 1.25
CA SER A 48 11.83 7.43 0.88
C SER A 48 13.32 7.50 0.60
N VAL A 49 14.06 6.54 1.15
CA VAL A 49 15.46 6.30 0.84
C VAL A 49 15.65 4.89 0.30
N TYR A 50 16.65 4.69 -0.51
CA TYR A 50 16.84 3.47 -1.30
C TYR A 50 18.21 2.87 -1.01
N LEU A 51 18.24 1.56 -0.84
CA LEU A 51 19.45 0.76 -0.71
C LEU A 51 19.64 -0.09 -1.96
N PHE A 52 20.81 0.06 -2.59
CA PHE A 52 21.23 -0.73 -3.74
C PHE A 52 22.57 -1.40 -3.47
N ASP A 53 22.89 -2.47 -4.19
CA ASP A 53 24.19 -3.11 -4.17
C ASP A 53 25.05 -2.58 -5.33
N GLY A 54 25.93 -1.63 -5.02
CA GLY A 54 26.77 -0.98 -6.03
C GLY A 54 25.98 -0.30 -7.17
N GLY A 55 24.75 0.13 -6.86
CA GLY A 55 23.83 0.72 -7.82
C GLY A 55 22.97 -0.32 -8.58
N ASN A 56 23.03 -1.60 -8.22
CA ASN A 56 22.14 -2.64 -8.70
C ASN A 56 21.10 -2.98 -7.65
N SER A 57 20.02 -3.68 -8.04
CA SER A 57 19.09 -4.26 -7.08
C SER A 57 19.76 -5.33 -6.22
N LEU A 58 19.26 -5.53 -5.01
CA LEU A 58 19.73 -6.60 -4.15
C LEU A 58 19.33 -7.95 -4.75
N THR A 59 20.23 -8.92 -4.70
CA THR A 59 19.99 -10.26 -5.24
C THR A 59 19.69 -11.24 -4.10
N LEU A 60 18.60 -11.97 -4.18
CA LEU A 60 18.23 -13.04 -3.26
C LEU A 60 19.05 -14.31 -3.55
N SER A 61 19.23 -15.17 -2.54
CA SER A 61 19.98 -16.42 -2.66
C SER A 61 19.28 -17.49 -3.49
N HIS A 62 17.94 -17.43 -3.61
CA HIS A 62 17.16 -18.38 -4.36
C HIS A 62 16.51 -17.77 -5.60
N SER A 63 16.17 -18.62 -6.54
CA SER A 63 15.37 -18.25 -7.70
C SER A 63 13.95 -17.88 -7.30
N ARG A 64 13.21 -17.24 -8.19
CA ARG A 64 11.80 -16.94 -7.99
C ARG A 64 10.97 -18.22 -7.84
N GLY A 65 11.26 -19.23 -8.66
CA GLY A 65 10.56 -20.51 -8.66
C GLY A 65 10.58 -21.20 -7.31
N TYR A 66 11.65 -21.03 -6.56
CA TYR A 66 11.81 -21.56 -5.21
C TYR A 66 10.73 -21.06 -4.24
N TYR A 67 10.29 -19.82 -4.36
CA TYR A 67 9.26 -19.22 -3.50
C TYR A 67 7.84 -19.37 -4.05
N ALA A 68 7.68 -19.99 -5.20
CA ALA A 68 6.39 -20.24 -5.82
C ALA A 68 5.95 -21.69 -5.64
N LYS A 69 4.68 -21.96 -5.93
CA LYS A 69 4.14 -23.31 -5.85
C LYS A 69 4.78 -24.23 -6.87
N TYR A 70 4.99 -25.50 -6.49
CA TYR A 70 5.43 -26.56 -7.38
C TYR A 70 4.44 -26.76 -8.55
N SER A 71 4.99 -26.93 -9.74
CA SER A 71 4.28 -27.38 -10.92
C SER A 71 5.23 -28.18 -11.82
N GLU A 72 4.71 -28.79 -12.90
CA GLU A 72 5.55 -29.46 -13.89
C GLU A 72 6.58 -28.49 -14.51
N ASP A 73 6.19 -27.24 -14.65
CA ASP A 73 7.03 -26.16 -15.20
C ASP A 73 7.90 -25.47 -14.14
N ASN A 74 7.64 -25.71 -12.84
CA ASN A 74 8.37 -25.14 -11.71
C ASN A 74 8.69 -26.22 -10.66
N GLN A 75 9.70 -27.02 -10.93
CA GLN A 75 10.08 -28.16 -10.08
C GLN A 75 10.80 -27.78 -8.78
N GLU A 76 11.28 -26.54 -8.65
CA GLU A 76 11.91 -26.01 -7.42
C GLU A 76 10.89 -25.52 -6.39
N GLY A 77 9.65 -25.37 -6.79
CA GLY A 77 8.58 -24.81 -5.99
C GLY A 77 8.19 -25.67 -4.79
N TYR A 78 7.49 -25.05 -3.83
CA TYR A 78 6.98 -25.77 -2.65
C TYR A 78 5.79 -26.67 -3.02
N PRO A 79 5.79 -27.94 -2.58
CA PRO A 79 4.74 -28.89 -2.97
C PRO A 79 3.46 -28.76 -2.15
N ASP A 80 3.51 -28.24 -0.92
CA ASP A 80 2.37 -28.20 -0.01
C ASP A 80 2.35 -26.98 0.90
N THR A 81 1.27 -26.84 1.68
CA THR A 81 1.05 -25.69 2.58
C THR A 81 2.09 -25.60 3.71
N SER A 82 2.62 -26.73 4.16
CA SER A 82 3.64 -26.72 5.24
C SER A 82 4.93 -26.10 4.73
N GLU A 83 5.39 -26.54 3.58
CA GLU A 83 6.58 -25.96 2.94
C GLU A 83 6.35 -24.51 2.52
N LYS A 84 5.14 -24.11 2.10
CA LYS A 84 4.78 -22.74 1.79
C LYS A 84 5.16 -21.78 2.92
N TYR A 85 4.80 -22.09 4.15
CA TYR A 85 5.14 -21.25 5.30
C TYR A 85 6.64 -21.21 5.58
N GLY A 86 7.33 -22.32 5.35
CA GLY A 86 8.79 -22.37 5.38
C GLY A 86 9.41 -21.39 4.37
N ARG A 87 8.93 -21.43 3.12
CA ARG A 87 9.39 -20.53 2.04
C ARG A 87 9.09 -19.06 2.30
N MET A 88 7.97 -18.75 2.95
CA MET A 88 7.68 -17.38 3.41
C MET A 88 8.72 -16.88 4.40
N TYR A 89 9.11 -17.73 5.37
CA TYR A 89 10.15 -17.37 6.33
C TYR A 89 11.53 -17.25 5.66
N GLU A 90 11.87 -18.19 4.79
CA GLU A 90 13.13 -18.15 4.04
C GLU A 90 13.23 -16.90 3.16
N LEU A 91 12.15 -16.47 2.54
CA LEU A 91 12.12 -15.22 1.78
C LEU A 91 12.48 -14.01 2.65
N LYS A 92 11.94 -13.94 3.89
CA LYS A 92 12.34 -12.90 4.86
C LYS A 92 13.82 -12.97 5.21
N VAL A 93 14.34 -14.17 5.46
CA VAL A 93 15.75 -14.37 5.76
C VAL A 93 16.62 -13.93 4.59
N ASP A 94 16.25 -14.29 3.39
CA ASP A 94 17.02 -14.00 2.18
C ASP A 94 17.12 -12.50 1.88
N TRP A 95 16.01 -11.78 1.89
CA TRP A 95 16.10 -10.34 1.66
C TRP A 95 16.77 -9.61 2.83
N SER A 96 16.58 -10.07 4.06
CA SER A 96 17.27 -9.50 5.21
C SER A 96 18.79 -9.69 5.11
N ASN A 97 19.24 -10.87 4.68
CA ASN A 97 20.65 -11.13 4.44
C ASN A 97 21.23 -10.28 3.31
N ALA A 98 20.46 -10.10 2.22
CA ALA A 98 20.88 -9.25 1.12
C ALA A 98 21.01 -7.78 1.54
N VAL A 99 20.07 -7.27 2.35
CA VAL A 99 20.14 -5.93 2.95
C VAL A 99 21.36 -5.78 3.83
N MET A 100 21.58 -6.73 4.76
CA MET A 100 22.73 -6.68 5.68
C MET A 100 24.07 -6.80 4.95
N ALA A 101 24.13 -7.60 3.89
CA ALA A 101 25.35 -7.72 3.06
C ALA A 101 25.66 -6.41 2.34
N ALA A 102 24.65 -5.74 1.78
CA ALA A 102 24.83 -4.44 1.12
C ALA A 102 25.30 -3.36 2.12
N ILE A 103 24.74 -3.35 3.32
CA ILE A 103 25.17 -2.45 4.41
C ILE A 103 26.61 -2.74 4.84
N ALA A 104 26.95 -4.01 5.02
CA ALA A 104 28.30 -4.42 5.40
C ALA A 104 29.36 -4.10 4.32
N ALA A 105 28.94 -4.09 3.05
CA ALA A 105 29.79 -3.65 1.95
C ALA A 105 29.99 -2.12 1.90
N GLY A 106 29.30 -1.37 2.77
CA GLY A 106 29.40 0.09 2.83
C GLY A 106 28.57 0.81 1.77
N ASN A 107 27.57 0.15 1.18
CA ASN A 107 26.68 0.79 0.23
C ASN A 107 25.87 1.91 0.92
N PRO A 108 25.82 3.11 0.33
CA PRO A 108 25.05 4.20 0.92
C PRO A 108 23.53 3.99 0.69
N ILE A 109 22.73 4.54 1.58
CA ILE A 109 21.32 4.81 1.29
C ILE A 109 21.19 6.18 0.63
N SER A 110 20.43 6.27 -0.44
CA SER A 110 20.28 7.48 -1.23
C SER A 110 18.83 7.92 -1.35
N GLY A 111 18.62 9.22 -1.49
CA GLY A 111 17.31 9.79 -1.79
C GLY A 111 16.86 9.48 -3.22
N TYR A 112 15.66 9.97 -3.55
CA TYR A 112 15.02 9.80 -4.86
C TYR A 112 15.86 10.30 -6.04
N ASP A 113 16.72 11.30 -5.81
CA ASP A 113 17.61 11.88 -6.82
C ASP A 113 18.82 10.98 -7.15
N GLY A 114 19.01 9.87 -6.40
CA GLY A 114 20.13 8.95 -6.54
C GLY A 114 21.48 9.52 -6.11
N THR A 115 21.53 10.76 -5.66
CA THR A 115 22.76 11.49 -5.33
C THR A 115 22.81 11.95 -3.88
N THR A 116 21.68 12.36 -3.30
CA THR A 116 21.59 12.72 -1.88
C THR A 116 21.75 11.47 -1.04
N GLN A 117 22.80 11.43 -0.22
CA GLN A 117 23.07 10.34 0.71
C GLN A 117 22.49 10.67 2.08
N TYR A 118 21.98 9.64 2.74
CA TYR A 118 21.43 9.71 4.09
C TYR A 118 22.25 8.86 5.02
N SER A 119 22.20 9.19 6.31
CA SER A 119 22.71 8.32 7.36
C SER A 119 21.73 7.19 7.65
N TYR A 120 22.20 6.02 8.01
CA TYR A 120 21.33 4.95 8.52
C TYR A 120 20.54 5.38 9.76
N GLU A 121 21.02 6.35 10.53
CA GLU A 121 20.28 6.92 11.68
C GLU A 121 19.00 7.64 11.27
N ASP A 122 18.93 8.11 10.02
CA ASP A 122 17.76 8.76 9.46
C ASP A 122 16.57 7.81 9.24
N LEU A 123 16.80 6.49 9.32
CA LEU A 123 15.76 5.47 9.20
C LEU A 123 14.88 5.32 10.45
N ASP A 124 15.23 5.99 11.54
CA ASP A 124 14.52 5.97 12.81
C ASP A 124 14.39 7.41 13.31
N LYS A 125 13.30 8.06 12.91
CA LYS A 125 13.04 9.48 13.20
C LYS A 125 12.48 9.71 14.61
N ASN A 126 11.79 8.72 15.17
CA ASN A 126 11.24 8.82 16.52
C ASN A 126 12.27 8.43 17.61
N GLY A 127 13.39 7.78 17.24
CA GLY A 127 14.51 7.45 18.13
C GLY A 127 14.28 6.21 19.00
N ASP A 128 13.36 5.34 18.64
CA ASP A 128 13.01 4.14 19.42
C ASP A 128 13.90 2.92 19.14
N GLY A 129 14.83 3.03 18.19
CA GLY A 129 15.74 1.96 17.80
C GLY A 129 15.15 0.99 16.77
N ILE A 130 13.99 1.31 16.23
CA ILE A 130 13.33 0.52 15.17
C ILE A 130 13.28 1.36 13.88
N ILE A 131 13.57 0.72 12.77
CA ILE A 131 13.42 1.36 11.45
C ILE A 131 11.93 1.67 11.22
N ASP A 132 11.61 2.93 10.96
CA ASP A 132 10.23 3.43 10.87
C ASP A 132 9.36 2.67 9.87
N ALA A 133 9.89 2.36 8.70
CA ALA A 133 9.22 1.57 7.68
C ALA A 133 10.21 0.96 6.68
N ILE A 134 9.94 -0.26 6.24
CA ILE A 134 10.70 -0.94 5.19
C ILE A 134 9.73 -1.34 4.07
N THR A 135 10.09 -1.04 2.83
CA THR A 135 9.38 -1.53 1.66
C THR A 135 10.30 -2.39 0.81
N ILE A 136 9.94 -3.65 0.62
CA ILE A 136 10.65 -4.59 -0.24
C ILE A 136 9.87 -4.73 -1.54
N ILE A 137 10.51 -4.38 -2.65
CA ILE A 137 9.89 -4.46 -3.98
C ILE A 137 10.60 -5.55 -4.77
N TYR A 138 9.89 -6.63 -5.06
CA TYR A 138 10.40 -7.71 -5.86
C TYR A 138 10.22 -7.43 -7.35
N LYS A 139 11.22 -7.81 -8.14
CA LYS A 139 11.11 -7.83 -9.58
C LYS A 139 9.91 -8.68 -9.98
N ASN A 140 8.98 -8.10 -10.73
CA ASN A 140 7.99 -8.88 -11.42
C ASN A 140 8.63 -9.59 -12.62
N THR A 141 8.29 -10.83 -12.84
CA THR A 141 8.76 -11.57 -13.99
C THR A 141 7.70 -11.65 -15.06
N THR A 142 8.16 -11.64 -16.30
CA THR A 142 7.40 -12.09 -17.47
C THR A 142 7.27 -13.60 -17.55
N GLN A 143 7.77 -14.35 -16.57
CA GLN A 143 7.63 -15.79 -16.51
C GLN A 143 6.17 -16.17 -16.27
N THR A 144 5.51 -16.60 -17.32
CA THR A 144 4.08 -16.95 -17.34
C THR A 144 3.75 -18.24 -16.59
N ASN A 145 4.76 -19.03 -16.22
CA ASN A 145 4.63 -20.32 -15.55
C ASN A 145 4.63 -20.22 -14.00
N ILE A 146 4.90 -19.04 -13.44
CA ILE A 146 4.89 -18.84 -11.99
C ILE A 146 3.66 -18.03 -11.62
N SER A 147 2.62 -18.71 -11.17
CA SER A 147 1.39 -18.09 -10.65
C SER A 147 1.56 -17.75 -9.18
N VAL A 148 1.31 -16.50 -8.81
CA VAL A 148 1.24 -16.04 -7.42
C VAL A 148 -0.23 -15.91 -7.03
N GLN A 149 -0.64 -16.63 -5.99
CA GLN A 149 -1.98 -16.61 -5.45
C GLN A 149 -1.99 -15.94 -4.07
N TRP A 150 -3.18 -15.55 -3.62
CA TRP A 150 -3.36 -14.99 -2.28
C TRP A 150 -2.74 -15.89 -1.20
N GLY A 151 -1.89 -15.26 -0.37
CA GLY A 151 -1.17 -15.94 0.70
C GLY A 151 0.04 -16.77 0.27
N ASP A 152 0.51 -16.65 -0.97
CA ASP A 152 1.79 -17.22 -1.40
C ASP A 152 2.97 -16.37 -0.90
N PRO A 153 4.20 -16.92 -0.81
CA PRO A 153 5.37 -16.17 -0.35
C PRO A 153 5.62 -14.86 -1.11
N LEU A 154 5.33 -14.82 -2.40
CA LEU A 154 5.52 -13.66 -3.27
C LEU A 154 4.26 -12.77 -3.39
N TRP A 155 3.22 -13.03 -2.60
CA TRP A 155 2.06 -12.16 -2.54
C TRP A 155 2.40 -10.82 -1.87
N ASP A 156 1.72 -9.76 -2.26
CA ASP A 156 1.86 -8.44 -1.62
C ASP A 156 1.23 -8.51 -0.23
N TYR A 157 1.98 -8.17 0.81
CA TYR A 157 1.49 -8.14 2.21
C TYR A 157 2.39 -7.31 3.10
N GLN A 158 1.86 -6.93 4.26
CA GLN A 158 2.61 -6.36 5.37
C GLN A 158 2.90 -7.45 6.41
N ASP A 159 4.06 -7.38 7.05
CA ASP A 159 4.42 -8.25 8.17
C ASP A 159 5.53 -7.59 9.02
N TYR A 160 5.93 -8.28 10.08
CA TYR A 160 7.00 -7.87 10.97
C TYR A 160 8.25 -8.74 10.78
N THR A 161 9.41 -8.11 10.91
CA THR A 161 10.68 -8.84 10.98
C THR A 161 11.65 -8.18 11.97
N GLY A 162 12.43 -8.97 12.68
CA GLY A 162 13.57 -8.50 13.51
C GLY A 162 14.91 -8.97 12.95
N LEU A 163 14.95 -9.34 11.67
CA LEU A 163 16.12 -10.01 11.08
C LEU A 163 17.21 -9.06 10.57
N VAL A 164 16.89 -7.78 10.36
CA VAL A 164 17.87 -6.77 9.98
C VAL A 164 18.29 -6.00 11.22
N THR A 165 19.61 -5.93 11.47
CA THR A 165 20.21 -5.15 12.55
C THR A 165 21.32 -4.27 11.98
N ILE A 166 21.20 -2.97 12.16
CA ILE A 166 22.14 -1.97 11.66
C ILE A 166 22.85 -1.32 12.84
N ASN A 167 24.18 -1.43 12.90
CA ASN A 167 24.98 -0.67 13.85
C ASN A 167 25.45 0.63 13.16
N THR A 168 24.91 1.77 13.60
CA THR A 168 25.25 3.08 13.03
C THR A 168 26.54 3.67 13.62
N GLY A 169 27.13 3.01 14.60
CA GLY A 169 28.27 3.52 15.37
C GLY A 169 27.87 4.29 16.63
N THR A 170 26.70 4.89 16.67
CA THR A 170 26.12 5.60 17.83
C THR A 170 25.01 4.80 18.50
N ARG A 171 24.24 4.03 17.73
CA ARG A 171 23.15 3.20 18.21
C ARG A 171 22.93 1.98 17.30
N THR A 172 22.09 1.07 17.75
CA THR A 172 21.67 -0.08 16.96
C THR A 172 20.22 0.12 16.55
N LEU A 173 19.92 -0.06 15.25
CA LEU A 173 18.58 -0.09 14.70
C LEU A 173 18.20 -1.51 14.34
N ASN A 174 16.96 -1.88 14.62
CA ASN A 174 16.39 -3.16 14.23
C ASN A 174 15.27 -2.94 13.23
N SER A 175 15.07 -3.88 12.32
CA SER A 175 13.88 -3.87 11.49
C SER A 175 12.63 -4.15 12.32
N GLY A 176 11.52 -3.56 11.90
CA GLY A 176 10.21 -3.72 12.48
C GLY A 176 9.19 -4.16 11.42
N GLU A 177 8.19 -3.33 11.21
CA GLU A 177 7.17 -3.51 10.19
C GLU A 177 7.77 -3.35 8.78
N TYR A 178 7.31 -4.17 7.85
CA TYR A 178 7.68 -4.04 6.45
C TYR A 178 6.51 -4.34 5.52
N ALA A 179 6.47 -3.67 4.38
CA ALA A 179 5.59 -4.00 3.27
C ALA A 179 6.38 -4.74 2.18
N GLN A 180 5.83 -5.82 1.71
CA GLN A 180 6.37 -6.61 0.60
C GLN A 180 5.48 -6.43 -0.61
N LEU A 181 6.08 -6.16 -1.76
CA LEU A 181 5.38 -5.81 -2.98
C LEU A 181 6.07 -6.43 -4.20
N THR A 182 5.29 -6.71 -5.24
CA THR A 182 5.82 -6.99 -6.57
C THR A 182 5.63 -5.78 -7.48
N ASN A 183 6.58 -5.52 -8.37
CA ASN A 183 6.53 -4.36 -9.26
C ASN A 183 5.59 -4.52 -10.46
N GLY A 184 4.46 -5.14 -10.27
CA GLY A 184 3.41 -5.35 -11.24
C GLY A 184 3.14 -6.83 -11.52
N TYR A 185 1.99 -7.12 -12.07
CA TYR A 185 1.60 -8.44 -12.51
C TYR A 185 1.54 -8.49 -14.02
N GLU A 186 2.25 -9.42 -14.64
CA GLU A 186 1.81 -9.93 -15.91
C GLU A 186 0.74 -11.01 -15.65
N LYS A 187 -0.43 -10.81 -16.24
CA LYS A 187 -1.50 -11.77 -16.16
C LYS A 187 -1.07 -13.06 -16.83
N ALA A 188 -1.02 -14.15 -16.07
CA ALA A 188 -0.92 -15.47 -16.67
C ALA A 188 -2.13 -15.69 -17.59
N PRO A 189 -1.98 -16.33 -18.76
CA PRO A 189 -3.10 -16.66 -19.62
C PRO A 189 -4.17 -17.43 -18.83
N GLY A 190 -5.37 -16.87 -18.73
CA GLY A 190 -6.48 -17.46 -17.98
C GLY A 190 -6.71 -16.92 -16.56
N ASP A 191 -5.84 -16.09 -16.01
CA ASP A 191 -6.07 -15.43 -14.73
C ASP A 191 -6.98 -14.19 -14.91
N SER A 192 -8.15 -14.21 -14.25
CA SER A 192 -9.12 -13.12 -14.27
C SER A 192 -8.72 -11.93 -13.36
N ASN A 193 -7.77 -12.11 -12.45
CA ASN A 193 -7.45 -11.15 -11.39
C ASN A 193 -6.11 -10.42 -11.57
N GLY A 194 -5.33 -10.77 -12.59
CA GLY A 194 -4.07 -10.10 -12.86
C GLY A 194 -4.26 -8.77 -13.60
N TYR A 195 -3.81 -7.67 -13.04
CA TYR A 195 -3.78 -6.37 -13.71
C TYR A 195 -2.35 -5.94 -13.93
N LEU A 196 -1.94 -5.85 -15.18
CA LEU A 196 -0.71 -5.18 -15.54
C LEU A 196 -1.04 -3.69 -15.72
N TYR A 197 -0.58 -2.85 -14.80
CA TYR A 197 -0.61 -1.43 -15.02
C TYR A 197 0.58 -1.05 -15.90
N LYS A 198 0.30 -0.33 -16.97
CA LYS A 198 1.31 0.15 -17.90
C LYS A 198 1.31 1.66 -17.96
N ASP A 199 2.50 2.24 -18.06
CA ASP A 199 2.64 3.64 -18.39
C ASP A 199 2.26 3.91 -19.86
N ALA A 200 2.33 5.18 -20.27
CA ALA A 200 2.02 5.58 -21.64
C ALA A 200 2.95 4.92 -22.70
N ASN A 201 4.10 4.38 -22.29
CA ASN A 201 5.06 3.70 -23.15
C ASN A 201 4.85 2.17 -23.16
N GLY A 202 3.89 1.67 -22.39
CA GLY A 202 3.58 0.25 -22.29
C GLY A 202 4.39 -0.52 -21.26
N ASN A 203 5.18 0.17 -20.42
CA ASN A 203 5.97 -0.47 -19.38
C ASN A 203 5.12 -0.79 -18.14
N ALA A 204 5.40 -1.91 -17.49
CA ALA A 204 4.76 -2.28 -16.24
C ALA A 204 5.10 -1.27 -15.14
N ILE A 205 4.10 -0.92 -14.33
CA ILE A 205 4.26 -0.05 -13.16
C ILE A 205 3.73 -0.73 -11.91
N VAL A 206 4.31 -0.39 -10.76
CA VAL A 206 3.79 -0.85 -9.46
C VAL A 206 2.40 -0.28 -9.24
N SER A 207 1.49 -1.10 -8.73
CA SER A 207 0.14 -0.69 -8.40
C SER A 207 0.16 0.26 -7.20
N LEU A 208 -0.04 1.55 -7.39
CA LEU A 208 -0.04 2.53 -6.30
C LEU A 208 -1.02 2.16 -5.18
N GLY A 209 -2.22 1.70 -5.54
CA GLY A 209 -3.21 1.30 -4.54
C GLY A 209 -2.72 0.20 -3.61
N LYS A 210 -2.01 -0.79 -4.14
CA LYS A 210 -1.42 -1.86 -3.32
C LYS A 210 -0.30 -1.36 -2.42
N VAL A 211 0.61 -0.53 -2.96
CA VAL A 211 1.69 0.06 -2.15
C VAL A 211 1.13 0.88 -1.00
N VAL A 212 0.11 1.69 -1.26
CA VAL A 212 -0.59 2.47 -0.24
C VAL A 212 -1.26 1.57 0.79
N HIS A 213 -1.95 0.51 0.35
CA HIS A 213 -2.61 -0.46 1.22
C HIS A 213 -1.63 -1.11 2.19
N GLU A 214 -0.56 -1.72 1.68
CA GLU A 214 0.43 -2.40 2.51
C GLU A 214 1.21 -1.41 3.41
N THR A 215 1.47 -0.19 2.92
CA THR A 215 2.09 0.86 3.74
C THR A 215 1.16 1.34 4.86
N ALA A 216 -0.15 1.39 4.62
CA ALA A 216 -1.13 1.79 5.63
C ALA A 216 -1.21 0.78 6.79
N HIS A 217 -0.94 -0.50 6.54
CA HIS A 217 -0.78 -1.50 7.59
C HIS A 217 0.40 -1.19 8.53
N ILE A 218 1.52 -0.69 8.01
CA ILE A 218 2.67 -0.27 8.84
C ILE A 218 2.25 0.82 9.84
N PHE A 219 1.30 1.67 9.48
CA PHE A 219 0.75 2.70 10.37
C PHE A 219 -0.35 2.16 11.32
N GLY A 220 -0.67 0.86 11.27
CA GLY A 220 -1.59 0.20 12.18
C GLY A 220 -3.03 0.06 11.67
N LEU A 221 -3.32 0.36 10.42
CA LEU A 221 -4.63 0.09 9.84
C LEU A 221 -4.79 -1.40 9.53
N GLY A 222 -5.96 -1.95 9.86
CA GLY A 222 -6.33 -3.31 9.52
C GLY A 222 -7.08 -3.41 8.20
N ASP A 223 -7.12 -4.63 7.63
CA ASP A 223 -7.97 -4.92 6.49
C ASP A 223 -9.45 -4.67 6.80
N LEU A 224 -10.15 -4.05 5.86
CA LEU A 224 -11.59 -3.87 5.90
C LEU A 224 -12.33 -4.88 4.99
N TYR A 225 -11.68 -5.98 4.68
CA TYR A 225 -12.29 -7.11 3.99
C TYR A 225 -12.13 -8.40 4.79
N ASN A 226 -12.99 -9.36 4.50
CA ASN A 226 -12.85 -10.71 5.02
C ASN A 226 -12.53 -11.64 3.85
N PRO A 227 -11.46 -12.45 3.91
CA PRO A 227 -11.11 -13.39 2.84
C PRO A 227 -12.21 -14.39 2.44
N LYS A 228 -13.18 -14.60 3.36
CA LYS A 228 -14.31 -15.53 3.15
C LYS A 228 -15.61 -14.85 2.73
N SER A 229 -15.66 -13.54 2.74
CA SER A 229 -16.84 -12.74 2.37
C SER A 229 -16.41 -11.50 1.59
N GLN A 230 -17.37 -10.86 0.95
CA GLN A 230 -17.11 -9.58 0.31
C GLN A 230 -16.74 -8.52 1.36
N SER A 231 -15.89 -7.57 0.98
CA SER A 231 -15.56 -6.45 1.83
C SER A 231 -16.80 -5.59 2.09
N PRO A 232 -17.17 -5.32 3.34
CA PRO A 232 -18.35 -4.49 3.65
C PRO A 232 -18.18 -3.02 3.19
N VAL A 233 -16.95 -2.56 3.01
CA VAL A 233 -16.63 -1.21 2.53
C VAL A 233 -16.12 -1.20 1.10
N TYR A 234 -15.81 -2.37 0.57
CA TYR A 234 -15.35 -2.64 -0.78
C TYR A 234 -14.44 -1.54 -1.34
N PHE A 235 -14.91 -0.72 -2.27
CA PHE A 235 -14.14 0.36 -2.89
C PHE A 235 -14.23 1.70 -2.14
N MET A 236 -14.83 1.77 -0.97
CA MET A 236 -14.94 3.01 -0.20
C MET A 236 -13.71 3.30 0.66
N SER A 237 -12.77 2.37 0.75
CA SER A 237 -11.47 2.58 1.36
C SER A 237 -10.41 1.74 0.64
N VAL A 238 -9.20 2.28 0.54
CA VAL A 238 -8.05 1.52 0.06
C VAL A 238 -7.81 0.26 0.90
N MET A 239 -8.19 0.26 2.18
CA MET A 239 -8.10 -0.91 3.07
C MET A 239 -9.18 -1.95 2.81
N GLY A 240 -10.22 -1.63 2.05
CA GLY A 240 -11.24 -2.57 1.61
C GLY A 240 -10.84 -3.31 0.34
N LYS A 241 -10.58 -2.58 -0.72
CA LYS A 241 -10.08 -3.10 -2.00
C LYS A 241 -9.31 -2.01 -2.73
N PRO A 242 -7.97 -2.07 -2.72
CA PRO A 242 -7.15 -1.02 -3.31
C PRO A 242 -7.39 -0.92 -4.83
N LEU A 243 -7.63 0.31 -5.29
CA LEU A 243 -7.69 0.65 -6.70
C LEU A 243 -6.34 1.14 -7.20
N SER A 244 -6.09 0.97 -8.46
CA SER A 244 -4.90 1.48 -9.14
C SER A 244 -5.27 1.91 -10.57
N PRO A 245 -4.57 2.90 -11.13
CA PRO A 245 -3.37 3.58 -10.61
C PRO A 245 -3.65 4.64 -9.53
N VAL A 246 -4.89 5.06 -9.32
CA VAL A 246 -5.27 6.08 -8.33
C VAL A 246 -6.11 5.42 -7.23
N PRO A 247 -5.54 5.26 -6.02
CA PRO A 247 -6.25 4.65 -4.90
C PRO A 247 -7.35 5.57 -4.34
N GLN A 248 -8.29 4.96 -3.65
CA GLN A 248 -9.27 5.66 -2.85
C GLN A 248 -8.63 6.20 -1.56
N LEU A 249 -9.22 7.24 -0.99
CA LEU A 249 -8.88 7.70 0.34
C LEU A 249 -9.26 6.67 1.40
N ILE A 250 -8.53 6.63 2.49
CA ILE A 250 -8.98 6.00 3.74
C ILE A 250 -10.09 6.85 4.36
N SER A 251 -11.00 6.22 5.08
CA SER A 251 -12.17 6.88 5.68
C SER A 251 -11.79 7.86 6.80
N VAL A 252 -12.70 8.76 7.15
CA VAL A 252 -12.53 9.64 8.33
C VAL A 252 -12.31 8.86 9.62
N LYS A 253 -12.95 7.69 9.76
CA LYS A 253 -12.75 6.80 10.91
C LYS A 253 -11.31 6.28 10.99
N GLU A 254 -10.75 5.87 9.85
CA GLU A 254 -9.36 5.39 9.78
C GLU A 254 -8.38 6.53 10.05
N GLN A 255 -8.63 7.72 9.50
CA GLN A 255 -7.81 8.91 9.75
C GLN A 255 -7.86 9.37 11.21
N GLU A 256 -9.01 9.26 11.87
CA GLU A 256 -9.14 9.49 13.31
C GLU A 256 -8.33 8.48 14.11
N ALA A 257 -8.43 7.20 13.78
CA ALA A 257 -7.69 6.13 14.45
C ALA A 257 -6.16 6.35 14.38
N LEU A 258 -5.68 6.94 13.29
CA LEU A 258 -4.28 7.34 13.11
C LEU A 258 -3.93 8.69 13.77
N GLY A 259 -4.88 9.36 14.40
CA GLY A 259 -4.68 10.67 15.01
C GLY A 259 -4.49 11.82 13.97
N TRP A 260 -4.86 11.57 12.72
CA TRP A 260 -4.77 12.60 11.67
C TRP A 260 -5.95 13.55 11.66
N LEU A 261 -7.12 13.10 12.10
CA LEU A 261 -8.30 13.94 12.32
C LEU A 261 -8.64 13.97 13.81
N GLY A 262 -9.06 15.12 14.29
CA GLY A 262 -9.56 15.34 15.65
C GLY A 262 -11.03 15.76 15.66
N ASP A 263 -11.57 16.01 16.85
CA ASP A 263 -12.96 16.47 17.02
C ASP A 263 -13.25 17.79 16.29
N GLU A 264 -12.23 18.59 16.01
CA GLU A 264 -12.33 19.82 15.21
C GLU A 264 -12.65 19.52 13.74
N ASN A 265 -12.23 18.37 13.22
CA ASN A 265 -12.46 17.97 11.84
C ASN A 265 -13.67 17.02 11.68
N ILE A 266 -14.00 16.29 12.74
CA ILE A 266 -15.09 15.30 12.77
C ILE A 266 -15.90 15.44 14.07
N PRO A 267 -16.58 16.58 14.31
CA PRO A 267 -17.33 16.81 15.52
C PRO A 267 -18.51 15.84 15.68
N THR A 268 -18.91 15.57 16.93
CA THR A 268 -20.07 14.74 17.24
C THR A 268 -21.36 15.52 17.07
N LEU A 269 -22.28 15.02 16.26
CA LEU A 269 -23.65 15.55 16.13
C LEU A 269 -24.44 15.28 17.42
N ARG A 270 -25.05 16.34 17.95
CA ARG A 270 -25.80 16.30 19.22
C ARG A 270 -27.23 16.83 19.11
N ALA A 271 -27.62 17.32 17.94
CA ALA A 271 -28.93 17.88 17.69
C ALA A 271 -29.28 17.77 16.20
N ASP A 272 -30.57 17.88 15.90
CA ASP A 272 -31.04 18.04 14.53
C ASP A 272 -30.62 19.41 13.99
N GLY A 273 -30.30 19.46 12.69
CA GLY A 273 -29.88 20.70 12.05
C GLY A 273 -29.34 20.50 10.64
N GLU A 274 -28.98 21.61 10.03
CA GLU A 274 -28.24 21.63 8.78
C GLU A 274 -26.74 21.70 9.08
N TYR A 275 -25.99 20.84 8.45
CA TYR A 275 -24.55 20.70 8.65
C TYR A 275 -23.83 20.72 7.31
N THR A 276 -22.67 21.38 7.27
CA THR A 276 -21.86 21.48 6.07
C THR A 276 -20.64 20.57 6.18
N LEU A 277 -20.37 19.81 5.12
CA LEU A 277 -19.19 18.99 4.97
C LEU A 277 -18.30 19.51 3.84
N THR A 278 -17.01 19.56 4.09
CA THR A 278 -16.00 19.69 3.04
C THR A 278 -15.61 18.31 2.55
N ALA A 279 -15.33 18.17 1.26
CA ALA A 279 -14.91 16.89 0.70
C ALA A 279 -13.62 16.40 1.39
N LEU A 280 -13.60 15.12 1.73
CA LEU A 280 -12.43 14.46 2.27
C LEU A 280 -11.26 14.59 1.29
N GLY A 281 -10.05 14.88 1.81
CA GLY A 281 -8.87 15.10 0.97
C GLY A 281 -8.82 16.47 0.29
N SER A 282 -9.61 17.44 0.73
CA SER A 282 -9.57 18.83 0.21
C SER A 282 -8.24 19.55 0.44
N GLY A 283 -7.37 19.03 1.31
CA GLY A 283 -6.11 19.66 1.71
C GLY A 283 -6.26 20.75 2.76
N ASP A 284 -7.48 21.10 3.17
CA ASP A 284 -7.74 22.05 4.24
C ASP A 284 -7.77 21.34 5.60
N SER A 285 -6.69 21.47 6.36
CA SER A 285 -6.54 20.83 7.67
C SER A 285 -7.50 21.38 8.74
N SER A 286 -8.15 22.51 8.50
CA SER A 286 -9.13 23.12 9.41
C SER A 286 -10.58 22.76 9.06
N ALA A 287 -10.82 22.11 7.91
CA ALA A 287 -12.16 21.83 7.43
C ALA A 287 -12.84 20.74 8.27
N ILE A 288 -14.18 20.85 8.37
CA ILE A 288 -15.02 19.74 8.83
C ILE A 288 -15.23 18.81 7.64
N VAL A 289 -14.60 17.62 7.70
CA VAL A 289 -14.61 16.61 6.63
C VAL A 289 -15.50 15.42 6.96
N GLY A 290 -16.03 15.37 8.18
CA GLY A 290 -16.94 14.33 8.64
C GLY A 290 -17.70 14.72 9.89
N TYR A 291 -18.65 13.90 10.28
CA TYR A 291 -19.34 13.97 11.56
C TYR A 291 -19.41 12.59 12.20
N LYS A 292 -19.48 12.58 13.54
CA LYS A 292 -19.76 11.39 14.34
C LYS A 292 -21.16 11.50 14.92
N MET A 293 -21.86 10.38 15.04
CA MET A 293 -23.12 10.28 15.75
C MET A 293 -23.11 8.98 16.57
N ASP A 294 -23.23 9.12 17.87
CA ASP A 294 -23.30 7.97 18.76
C ASP A 294 -24.70 7.35 18.72
N ILE A 295 -24.75 6.03 18.67
CA ILE A 295 -25.97 5.20 18.76
C ILE A 295 -25.84 4.35 20.02
N PRO A 296 -26.18 4.91 21.21
CA PRO A 296 -25.91 4.29 22.51
C PRO A 296 -26.57 2.92 22.67
N GLU A 297 -27.79 2.76 22.18
CA GLU A 297 -28.55 1.51 22.26
C GLU A 297 -27.93 0.35 21.48
N LYS A 298 -27.07 0.67 20.51
CA LYS A 298 -26.31 -0.31 19.70
C LYS A 298 -24.84 -0.38 20.10
N ASN A 299 -24.40 0.49 21.02
CA ASN A 299 -22.99 0.68 21.37
C ASN A 299 -22.12 0.87 20.12
N LYS A 300 -22.55 1.77 19.23
CA LYS A 300 -21.91 2.06 17.94
C LYS A 300 -21.80 3.56 17.72
N THR A 301 -20.82 3.95 16.93
CA THR A 301 -20.70 5.31 16.39
C THR A 301 -20.82 5.22 14.87
N LEU A 302 -21.72 6.02 14.31
CA LEU A 302 -21.83 6.25 12.88
C LEU A 302 -20.89 7.36 12.48
N TYR A 303 -20.16 7.17 11.38
CA TYR A 303 -19.32 8.20 10.77
C TYR A 303 -19.96 8.62 9.45
N LEU A 304 -20.06 9.92 9.24
CA LEU A 304 -20.53 10.54 8.02
C LEU A 304 -19.36 11.26 7.35
N GLU A 305 -19.18 11.06 6.06
CA GLU A 305 -18.15 11.74 5.28
C GLU A 305 -18.68 12.10 3.89
N TYR A 306 -18.09 13.12 3.28
CA TYR A 306 -18.38 13.50 1.90
C TYR A 306 -17.13 13.26 1.04
N ARG A 307 -17.31 12.59 -0.10
CA ARG A 307 -16.27 12.29 -1.07
C ARG A 307 -16.56 12.93 -2.40
N ASP A 308 -15.56 13.57 -3.00
CA ASP A 308 -15.64 14.13 -4.35
C ASP A 308 -15.01 13.16 -5.35
N PHE A 309 -15.84 12.43 -6.07
CA PHE A 309 -15.39 11.52 -7.12
C PHE A 309 -15.12 12.21 -8.47
N THR A 310 -15.19 13.53 -8.55
CA THR A 310 -14.92 14.25 -9.80
C THR A 310 -13.45 14.42 -10.10
N GLY A 311 -12.61 14.31 -9.08
CA GLY A 311 -11.17 14.56 -9.16
C GLY A 311 -10.78 16.04 -9.18
N ASN A 312 -11.75 16.96 -8.96
CA ASN A 312 -11.47 18.38 -8.86
C ASN A 312 -10.78 18.69 -7.52
N GLY A 313 -9.52 19.06 -7.58
CA GLY A 313 -8.71 19.41 -6.40
C GLY A 313 -8.10 18.23 -5.64
N ASN A 314 -8.65 17.02 -5.79
CA ASN A 314 -8.11 15.79 -5.24
C ASN A 314 -8.35 14.63 -6.23
N PRO A 315 -7.29 14.00 -6.74
CA PRO A 315 -7.43 12.91 -7.71
C PRO A 315 -7.85 11.59 -7.09
N TYR A 316 -7.58 11.40 -5.81
CA TYR A 316 -7.94 10.20 -5.09
C TYR A 316 -9.47 10.09 -5.01
N ASP A 317 -9.99 8.88 -5.03
CA ASP A 317 -11.41 8.55 -5.23
C ASP A 317 -11.94 8.72 -6.67
N SER A 318 -11.25 9.42 -7.56
CA SER A 318 -11.73 9.65 -8.93
C SER A 318 -11.99 8.37 -9.74
N GLN A 319 -11.29 7.30 -9.39
CA GLN A 319 -11.49 5.99 -10.03
C GLN A 319 -12.67 5.20 -9.43
N THR A 320 -13.11 5.54 -8.23
CA THR A 320 -14.23 4.86 -7.55
C THR A 320 -15.51 4.97 -8.37
N LYS A 321 -15.72 6.11 -9.03
CA LYS A 321 -16.85 6.34 -9.95
C LYS A 321 -16.85 5.45 -11.20
N LYS A 322 -15.68 4.89 -11.57
CA LYS A 322 -15.52 4.10 -12.81
C LYS A 322 -15.64 2.60 -12.59
N LEU A 323 -16.15 2.17 -11.46
CA LEU A 323 -16.29 0.77 -11.16
C LEU A 323 -17.45 0.17 -11.97
N TYR A 324 -17.10 -0.84 -12.73
CA TYR A 324 -18.04 -1.60 -13.54
C TYR A 324 -18.23 -2.97 -12.91
N LYS A 325 -19.44 -3.49 -12.94
CA LYS A 325 -19.71 -4.91 -12.65
C LYS A 325 -18.94 -5.80 -13.63
N ALA A 326 -18.76 -7.06 -13.28
CA ALA A 326 -18.06 -8.03 -14.15
C ALA A 326 -18.68 -8.18 -15.56
N ASP A 327 -19.93 -7.81 -15.71
CA ASP A 327 -20.67 -7.79 -16.98
C ASP A 327 -20.53 -6.46 -17.77
N GLY A 328 -19.74 -5.50 -17.25
CA GLY A 328 -19.53 -4.18 -17.86
C GLY A 328 -20.59 -3.14 -17.52
N SER A 329 -21.59 -3.46 -16.68
CA SER A 329 -22.56 -2.48 -16.18
C SER A 329 -21.98 -1.68 -15.00
N GLN A 330 -22.39 -0.43 -14.85
CA GLN A 330 -21.93 0.46 -13.80
C GLN A 330 -22.52 0.07 -12.43
N VAL A 331 -21.77 0.23 -11.34
CA VAL A 331 -22.16 -0.16 -9.97
C VAL A 331 -23.11 0.85 -9.30
N ASP A 332 -23.84 1.65 -10.07
CA ASP A 332 -24.74 2.66 -9.54
C ASP A 332 -25.84 2.08 -8.61
N GLU A 333 -26.19 0.79 -8.78
CA GLU A 333 -27.22 0.13 -7.96
C GLU A 333 -26.74 -0.17 -6.52
N GLU A 334 -25.45 -0.41 -6.27
CA GLU A 334 -24.95 -0.67 -4.90
C GLU A 334 -24.88 0.62 -4.06
N ILE A 335 -24.66 1.75 -4.71
CA ILE A 335 -24.75 3.07 -4.06
C ILE A 335 -26.21 3.37 -3.72
N GLU A 336 -27.16 3.02 -4.57
CA GLU A 336 -28.59 3.15 -4.30
C GLU A 336 -29.02 2.27 -3.11
N GLU A 337 -28.57 1.01 -3.04
CA GLU A 337 -28.84 0.12 -1.91
C GLU A 337 -28.24 0.64 -0.59
N PHE A 338 -27.01 1.17 -0.65
CA PHE A 338 -26.38 1.80 0.51
C PHE A 338 -27.11 3.09 0.93
N MET A 339 -27.54 3.92 -0.03
CA MET A 339 -28.35 5.11 0.25
C MET A 339 -29.74 4.75 0.77
N GLU A 340 -30.33 3.64 0.33
CA GLU A 340 -31.58 3.13 0.89
C GLU A 340 -31.41 2.64 2.34
N ILE A 341 -30.25 2.06 2.66
CA ILE A 341 -29.91 1.67 4.05
C ILE A 341 -29.77 2.91 4.92
N ILE A 342 -29.05 3.94 4.47
CA ILE A 342 -28.90 5.23 5.16
C ILE A 342 -30.27 5.89 5.34
N ASN A 343 -31.08 5.94 4.30
CA ASN A 343 -32.43 6.52 4.37
C ASN A 343 -33.37 5.74 5.31
N ARG A 344 -33.28 4.41 5.37
CA ARG A 344 -34.00 3.60 6.37
C ARG A 344 -33.57 3.91 7.79
N ILE A 345 -32.27 4.01 8.02
CA ILE A 345 -31.72 4.37 9.36
C ILE A 345 -32.20 5.77 9.75
N ALA A 346 -32.25 6.71 8.82
CA ALA A 346 -32.74 8.08 9.07
C ALA A 346 -34.26 8.18 9.26
N GLN A 347 -35.05 7.22 8.75
CA GLN A 347 -36.52 7.19 8.91
C GLN A 347 -36.96 6.43 10.18
N ASP A 348 -36.09 5.60 10.74
CA ASP A 348 -36.37 4.83 11.97
C ASP A 348 -35.99 5.62 13.25
N HIS A 349 -35.59 6.86 13.11
CA HIS A 349 -35.29 7.85 14.16
C HIS A 349 -36.01 9.16 13.92
#